data_278335b9c242a948a79e52b6eaa0b8ab
#
_entry.id   278335b9c242a948a79e52b6eaa0b8ab
#
_cell.length_a   1.000
_cell.length_b   1.000
_cell.length_c   1.000
_cell.angle_alpha   90.00
_cell.angle_beta   90.00
_cell.angle_gamma   90.00
#
_symmetry.space_group_name_H-M   'P 1'
#
loop_
_entity.id
_entity.type
_entity.pdbx_description
1 polymer ?
#
loop_
_entity_poly.entity_id
_entity_poly.type
_entity_poly.pdbx_seq_one_letter_code
_entity_poly.pdbx_strand_id
1 'polypeptide(L)'
;SPSSLEIKSGDSSTLLFKIDYEAPDGGLIVSVKTNIPSSVIMPEAVISKGNKTVNIPIKGGVAGEGKLVISAPGYESVEVPIRVF
;
A
#
# COMPACT_ATOMS: atom_id res chain seq x y z
N SER A 1 -7.56 2.24 6.88
CA SER A 1 -6.17 1.78 6.79
C SER A 1 -5.45 2.07 8.10
N PRO A 2 -4.42 1.29 8.46
CA PRO A 2 -3.66 1.55 9.69
C PRO A 2 -2.90 2.86 9.59
N SER A 3 -2.73 3.53 10.73
CA SER A 3 -1.96 4.77 10.78
C SER A 3 -0.45 4.51 10.69
N SER A 4 -0.01 3.30 10.98
CA SER A 4 1.38 2.87 10.85
C SER A 4 1.44 1.37 10.66
N LEU A 5 2.55 0.88 10.12
CA LEU A 5 2.73 -0.53 9.83
C LEU A 5 4.09 -1.00 10.34
N GLU A 6 4.10 -2.14 11.03
CA GLU A 6 5.34 -2.79 11.46
C GLU A 6 5.37 -4.19 10.88
N ILE A 7 6.49 -4.56 10.27
CA ILE A 7 6.69 -5.86 9.65
C ILE A 7 8.04 -6.40 10.07
N LYS A 8 8.10 -7.64 10.47
CA LYS A 8 9.36 -8.32 10.74
C LYS A 8 10.04 -8.66 9.42
N SER A 9 11.34 -8.48 9.35
CA SER A 9 12.13 -8.84 8.16
C SER A 9 11.88 -10.30 7.77
N GLY A 10 11.52 -10.51 6.51
CA GLY A 10 11.16 -11.83 5.99
C GLY A 10 9.69 -12.19 6.13
N ASP A 11 8.93 -11.47 6.93
CA ASP A 11 7.49 -11.68 7.06
C ASP A 11 6.73 -10.87 6.01
N SER A 12 5.44 -11.16 5.88
CA SER A 12 4.56 -10.42 5.00
C SER A 12 3.34 -9.93 5.77
N SER A 13 2.76 -8.84 5.29
CA SER A 13 1.55 -8.25 5.85
C SER A 13 0.66 -7.77 4.73
N THR A 14 -0.55 -7.40 5.07
CA THR A 14 -1.51 -6.87 4.10
C THR A 14 -1.95 -5.49 4.53
N LEU A 15 -1.87 -4.53 3.61
CA LEU A 15 -2.36 -3.18 3.83
C LEU A 15 -3.69 -3.03 3.10
N LEU A 16 -4.71 -2.58 3.82
CA LEU A 16 -6.02 -2.31 3.23
C LEU A 16 -6.09 -0.85 2.81
N PHE A 17 -6.32 -0.60 1.53
CA PHE A 17 -6.56 0.73 0.99
C PHE A 17 -8.03 0.87 0.61
N LYS A 18 -8.65 1.95 1.04
CA LYS A 18 -10.08 2.18 0.87
C LYS A 18 -10.31 3.53 0.20
N ILE A 19 -11.25 3.57 -0.74
CA ILE A 19 -11.66 4.80 -1.42
C ILE A 19 -13.14 5.08 -1.15
N ASP A 20 -13.55 6.35 -1.36
CA ASP A 20 -14.91 6.80 -1.04
C ASP A 20 -15.95 6.35 -2.06
N TYR A 21 -15.53 6.13 -3.29
CA TYR A 21 -16.43 5.77 -4.40
C TYR A 21 -15.99 4.47 -5.04
N GLU A 22 -16.94 3.79 -5.68
CA GLU A 22 -16.64 2.57 -6.42
C GLU A 22 -15.65 2.84 -7.55
N ALA A 23 -14.76 1.88 -7.81
CA ALA A 23 -13.81 1.98 -8.90
C ALA A 23 -14.54 2.03 -10.25
N PRO A 24 -14.04 2.83 -11.21
CA PRO A 24 -14.66 2.95 -12.52
C PRO A 24 -14.48 1.70 -13.37
N ASP A 25 -15.11 1.69 -14.54
CA ASP A 25 -14.92 0.65 -15.54
C ASP A 25 -13.43 0.54 -15.88
N GLY A 26 -12.93 -0.68 -15.91
CA GLY A 26 -11.51 -0.93 -16.12
C GLY A 26 -10.69 -0.95 -14.85
N GLY A 27 -11.30 -0.65 -13.70
CA GLY A 27 -10.62 -0.64 -12.41
C GLY A 27 -9.89 0.67 -12.13
N LEU A 28 -9.32 0.77 -10.95
CA LEU A 28 -8.54 1.92 -10.52
C LEU A 28 -7.14 1.46 -10.12
N ILE A 29 -6.13 1.97 -10.79
CA ILE A 29 -4.74 1.61 -10.50
C ILE A 29 -4.28 2.40 -9.29
N VAL A 30 -3.84 1.68 -8.26
CA VAL A 30 -3.31 2.26 -7.03
C VAL A 30 -1.79 2.17 -7.08
N SER A 31 -1.15 3.32 -6.97
CA SER A 31 0.30 3.42 -6.97
C SER A 31 0.81 3.43 -5.53
N VAL A 32 1.75 2.55 -5.21
CA VAL A 32 2.35 2.48 -3.88
C VAL A 32 3.85 2.70 -4.03
N LYS A 33 4.34 3.71 -3.33
CA LYS A 33 5.76 4.08 -3.37
C LYS A 33 6.34 4.09 -1.97
N THR A 34 7.62 3.88 -1.86
CA THR A 34 8.33 3.92 -0.57
C THR A 34 9.68 4.58 -0.73
N ASN A 35 10.15 5.23 0.34
CA ASN A 35 11.50 5.76 0.41
C ASN A 35 12.54 4.72 0.89
N ILE A 36 12.08 3.50 1.20
CA ILE A 36 12.95 2.39 1.60
C ILE A 36 12.68 1.14 0.74
N PRO A 37 12.94 1.20 -0.58
CA PRO A 37 12.56 0.11 -1.49
C PRO A 37 13.26 -1.22 -1.22
N SER A 38 14.41 -1.21 -0.54
CA SER A 38 15.10 -2.44 -0.14
C SER A 38 14.45 -3.12 1.06
N SER A 39 13.68 -2.37 1.84
CA SER A 39 13.04 -2.86 3.06
C SER A 39 11.59 -3.27 2.84
N VAL A 40 10.95 -2.80 1.79
CA VAL A 40 9.55 -3.06 1.52
C VAL A 40 9.38 -3.52 0.08
N ILE A 41 8.85 -4.72 -0.06
CA ILE A 41 8.57 -5.32 -1.36
C ILE A 41 7.07 -5.37 -1.54
N MET A 42 6.56 -4.73 -2.59
CA MET A 42 5.12 -4.67 -2.84
C MET A 42 4.82 -4.59 -4.32
N PRO A 43 3.77 -5.30 -4.77
CA PRO A 43 3.33 -5.20 -6.16
C PRO A 43 2.45 -3.98 -6.36
N GLU A 44 2.24 -3.65 -7.62
CA GLU A 44 1.22 -2.70 -8.01
C GLU A 44 -0.16 -3.29 -7.69
N ALA A 45 -1.07 -2.43 -7.19
CA ALA A 45 -2.41 -2.85 -6.81
C ALA A 45 -3.45 -2.21 -7.73
N VAL A 46 -4.54 -2.94 -7.97
CA VAL A 46 -5.65 -2.46 -8.77
C VAL A 46 -6.95 -2.74 -8.04
N ILE A 47 -7.79 -1.71 -7.89
CA ILE A 47 -9.12 -1.87 -7.35
C ILE A 47 -10.04 -2.25 -8.51
N SER A 48 -10.65 -3.41 -8.41
CA SER A 48 -11.56 -3.89 -9.45
C SER A 48 -12.81 -3.02 -9.54
N LYS A 49 -13.38 -2.95 -10.73
CA LYS A 49 -14.63 -2.23 -10.98
C LYS A 49 -15.69 -2.56 -9.92
N GLY A 50 -16.34 -1.54 -9.40
CA GLY A 50 -17.41 -1.69 -8.41
C GLY A 50 -16.92 -1.88 -6.98
N ASN A 51 -15.63 -2.06 -6.76
CA ASN A 51 -15.06 -2.23 -5.44
C ASN A 51 -14.55 -0.89 -4.88
N LYS A 52 -14.50 -0.80 -3.56
CA LYS A 52 -14.00 0.38 -2.84
C LYS A 52 -12.74 0.09 -2.06
N THR A 53 -12.30 -1.15 -2.01
CA THR A 53 -11.17 -1.56 -1.22
C THR A 53 -10.24 -2.46 -2.02
N VAL A 54 -8.98 -2.46 -1.64
CA VAL A 54 -7.98 -3.36 -2.18
C VAL A 54 -7.02 -3.77 -1.06
N ASN A 55 -6.65 -5.04 -1.04
CA ASN A 55 -5.63 -5.56 -0.15
C ASN A 55 -4.29 -5.52 -0.87
N ILE A 56 -3.33 -4.81 -0.29
CA ILE A 56 -1.99 -4.67 -0.85
C ILE A 56 -1.05 -5.55 -0.05
N PRO A 57 -0.54 -6.64 -0.61
CA PRO A 57 0.42 -7.48 0.10
C PRO A 57 1.76 -6.77 0.17
N ILE A 58 2.36 -6.74 1.36
CA ILE A 58 3.62 -6.10 1.62
C ILE A 58 4.54 -7.10 2.29
N LYS A 59 5.75 -7.24 1.76
CA LYS A 59 6.76 -8.14 2.31
C LYS A 59 7.92 -7.34 2.89
N GLY A 60 8.34 -7.67 4.10
CA GLY A 60 9.50 -7.07 4.73
C GLY A 60 10.79 -7.63 4.14
N GLY A 61 11.69 -6.74 3.73
CA GLY A 61 13.03 -7.09 3.26
C GLY A 61 14.08 -6.74 4.31
N VAL A 62 15.00 -5.86 3.95
CA VAL A 62 16.04 -5.38 4.87
C VAL A 62 15.40 -4.52 5.96
N ALA A 63 15.88 -4.64 7.20
CA ALA A 63 15.38 -3.82 8.31
C ALA A 63 15.61 -2.34 8.04
N GLY A 64 14.62 -1.51 8.34
CA GLY A 64 14.68 -0.07 8.12
C GLY A 64 13.38 0.61 8.47
N GLU A 65 13.43 1.92 8.54
CA GLU A 65 12.26 2.75 8.82
C GLU A 65 12.03 3.74 7.68
N GLY A 66 10.77 3.94 7.32
CA GLY A 66 10.41 4.87 6.28
C GLY A 66 8.91 5.03 6.20
N LYS A 67 8.42 5.30 5.01
CA LYS A 67 6.99 5.46 4.79
C LYS A 67 6.57 4.94 3.43
N LEU A 68 5.30 4.58 3.35
CA LEU A 68 4.63 4.25 2.10
C LEU A 68 3.76 5.42 1.69
N VAL A 69 3.77 5.73 0.41
CA VAL A 69 2.86 6.72 -0.17
C VAL A 69 1.94 5.99 -1.13
N ILE A 70 0.67 5.98 -0.80
CA ILE A 70 -0.35 5.30 -1.58
C ILE A 70 -1.17 6.36 -2.29
N SER A 71 -1.25 6.27 -3.61
CA SER A 71 -2.00 7.25 -4.40
C SER A 71 -2.81 6.57 -5.48
N ALA A 72 -3.93 7.21 -5.84
CA ALA A 72 -4.79 6.78 -6.93
C ALA A 72 -5.27 8.01 -7.70
N PRO A 73 -5.50 7.90 -9.02
CA PRO A 73 -5.99 9.03 -9.81
C PRO A 73 -7.30 9.59 -9.24
N GLY A 74 -7.35 10.90 -9.03
CA GLY A 74 -8.53 11.58 -8.49
C GLY A 74 -8.65 11.56 -6.97
N TYR A 75 -7.71 10.96 -6.26
CA TYR A 75 -7.69 10.88 -4.80
C TYR A 75 -6.41 11.46 -4.24
N GLU A 76 -6.48 11.95 -3.01
CA GLU A 76 -5.29 12.41 -2.31
C GLU A 76 -4.40 11.23 -1.93
N SER A 77 -3.09 11.47 -1.94
CA SER A 77 -2.15 10.44 -1.50
C SER A 77 -2.22 10.27 0.02
N VAL A 78 -1.99 9.04 0.46
CA VAL A 78 -1.98 8.68 1.88
C VAL A 78 -0.58 8.22 2.23
N GLU A 79 -0.03 8.77 3.31
CA GLU A 79 1.26 8.34 3.83
C GLU A 79 1.06 7.42 5.03
N VAL A 80 1.74 6.28 5.00
CA VAL A 80 1.70 5.31 6.09
C VAL A 80 3.14 5.07 6.54
N PRO A 81 3.49 5.46 7.78
CA PRO A 81 4.80 5.12 8.32
C PRO A 81 4.97 3.61 8.40
N ILE A 82 6.13 3.11 8.00
CA ILE A 82 6.43 1.68 8.02
C ILE A 82 7.78 1.43 8.67
N ARG A 83 7.85 0.37 9.43
CA ARG A 83 9.07 -0.10 10.06
C ARG A 83 9.24 -1.58 9.77
N VAL A 84 10.42 -1.94 9.29
CA VAL A 84 10.83 -3.34 9.10
C VAL A 84 11.95 -3.63 10.09
N PHE A 85 11.76 -4.64 10.90
CA PHE A 85 12.73 -4.94 11.97
C PHE A 85 13.18 -6.40 12.00
#